data_75035a7fa299a910679583e77637dc69
#
_entry.id   75035a7fa299a910679583e77637dc69
#
_cell.length_a   1.000
_cell.length_b   1.000
_cell.length_c   1.000
_cell.angle_alpha   90.00
_cell.angle_beta   90.00
_cell.angle_gamma   90.00
#
_symmetry.space_group_name_H-M   'P 1'
#
loop_
_entity.id
_entity.type
_entity.pdbx_description
1 polymer ?
#
loop_
_entity_poly.entity_id
_entity_poly.type
_entity_poly.pdbx_seq_one_letter_code
_entity_poly.pdbx_strand_id
1 'polypeptide(L)'
;MNNPFRRIIPLSANSPALSVRFFLKEHFTLSLLQECSPIAEQIVELNLSGMPCGDEVLDVIRQFPNLEKLNLNGTNVTGKTFSSIASNKHLQIISVSNTPVTITSLQQLKGTAVKKVFIWNTAVSPNELEVTKKQLPRIVFETGYTPDPSEVLKLTSPRPVNTERTIIAANERIVLRHPLPGASIRYTLDGSKPDSLNGILYKEPIEPSPITRIISVAFNKRWLNSDPSDYTYFQKGIAVDSVRLLIPPHERYRKNEKEVLTDLKKGYPEILNMNWLGYREQPLKAGFYLTTVPEITKVVVSAADNTGAYVFPPSKIIIRGGDSPQHLRTIGMLQPDQPTGYRSNAVIPYIVPINKGNYAYIEVEAINVTSLPAWHGGKGQKAWVFVDEVFFY
;
A
#
# COMPACT_ATOMS: atom_id res chain seq x y z
N MET A 1 1.57 4.66 -32.07
CA MET A 1 1.02 3.33 -31.70
C MET A 1 0.75 3.19 -30.20
N ASN A 2 1.53 3.79 -29.30
CA ASN A 2 1.15 3.85 -27.89
C ASN A 2 -0.13 4.66 -27.69
N ASN A 3 -1.03 4.20 -26.83
CA ASN A 3 -2.25 4.89 -26.42
C ASN A 3 -2.57 4.53 -24.95
N PRO A 4 -3.59 5.11 -24.32
CA PRO A 4 -3.95 4.79 -22.93
C PRO A 4 -4.26 3.31 -22.68
N PHE A 5 -4.60 2.53 -23.71
CA PHE A 5 -5.06 1.15 -23.62
C PHE A 5 -3.98 0.14 -24.03
N ARG A 6 -2.91 0.61 -24.67
CA ARG A 6 -1.84 -0.25 -25.20
C ARG A 6 -0.48 0.42 -25.00
N ARG A 7 0.47 -0.31 -24.47
CA ARG A 7 1.87 0.09 -24.37
C ARG A 7 2.74 -0.80 -25.23
N ILE A 8 3.57 -0.20 -26.06
CA ILE A 8 4.56 -0.85 -26.91
C ILE A 8 5.92 -0.33 -26.44
N ILE A 9 6.80 -1.22 -25.98
CA ILE A 9 8.13 -0.87 -25.48
C ILE A 9 9.19 -1.80 -26.09
N PRO A 10 10.39 -1.28 -26.44
CA PRO A 10 11.51 -2.12 -26.82
C PRO A 10 11.98 -2.95 -25.63
N LEU A 11 12.43 -4.19 -25.87
CA LEU A 11 12.98 -5.06 -24.82
C LEU A 11 14.29 -4.54 -24.23
N SER A 12 15.05 -3.79 -25.01
CA SER A 12 16.24 -3.07 -24.54
C SER A 12 16.44 -1.79 -25.37
N ALA A 13 17.28 -0.87 -24.88
CA ALA A 13 17.46 0.47 -25.47
C ALA A 13 17.79 0.50 -26.97
N ASN A 14 18.44 -0.54 -27.51
CA ASN A 14 18.85 -0.62 -28.92
C ASN A 14 18.27 -1.86 -29.64
N SER A 15 17.22 -2.47 -29.07
CA SER A 15 16.62 -3.67 -29.68
C SER A 15 15.44 -3.28 -30.58
N PRO A 16 15.34 -3.85 -31.79
CA PRO A 16 14.13 -3.75 -32.60
C PRO A 16 12.98 -4.61 -32.04
N ALA A 17 13.27 -5.53 -31.12
CA ALA A 17 12.29 -6.45 -30.52
C ALA A 17 11.39 -5.69 -29.56
N LEU A 18 10.07 -5.86 -29.71
CA LEU A 18 9.04 -5.15 -28.96
C LEU A 18 8.25 -6.08 -28.05
N SER A 19 7.91 -5.57 -26.87
CA SER A 19 6.89 -6.11 -25.99
C SER A 19 5.63 -5.24 -26.07
N VAL A 20 4.49 -5.89 -26.34
CA VAL A 20 3.17 -5.24 -26.45
C VAL A 20 2.28 -5.70 -25.32
N ARG A 21 1.71 -4.75 -24.55
CA ARG A 21 0.79 -5.02 -23.46
C ARG A 21 -0.47 -4.18 -23.57
N PHE A 22 -1.63 -4.80 -23.36
CA PHE A 22 -2.93 -4.16 -23.30
C PHE A 22 -3.38 -3.95 -21.86
N PHE A 23 -4.13 -2.85 -21.64
CA PHE A 23 -4.68 -2.44 -20.35
C PHE A 23 -6.13 -2.02 -20.55
N LEU A 24 -6.87 -1.83 -19.45
CA LEU A 24 -8.25 -1.36 -19.45
C LEU A 24 -9.15 -2.24 -20.33
N LYS A 25 -9.56 -3.37 -19.77
CA LYS A 25 -10.37 -4.40 -20.43
C LYS A 25 -11.64 -3.86 -21.10
N GLU A 26 -12.21 -2.77 -20.58
CA GLU A 26 -13.41 -2.10 -21.10
C GLU A 26 -13.21 -1.49 -22.50
N HIS A 27 -11.98 -1.26 -22.88
CA HIS A 27 -11.60 -0.64 -24.17
C HIS A 27 -10.92 -1.63 -25.13
N PHE A 28 -10.71 -2.88 -24.70
CA PHE A 28 -10.08 -3.87 -25.56
C PHE A 28 -11.05 -4.34 -26.65
N THR A 29 -10.58 -4.32 -27.89
CA THR A 29 -11.23 -4.91 -29.06
C THR A 29 -10.22 -5.67 -29.88
N LEU A 30 -10.69 -6.63 -30.69
CA LEU A 30 -9.82 -7.39 -31.59
C LEU A 30 -9.13 -6.48 -32.62
N SER A 31 -9.80 -5.41 -33.04
CA SER A 31 -9.25 -4.44 -33.99
C SER A 31 -8.03 -3.70 -33.41
N LEU A 32 -8.00 -3.41 -32.10
CA LEU A 32 -6.83 -2.81 -31.45
C LEU A 32 -5.60 -3.74 -31.46
N LEU A 33 -5.82 -5.06 -31.44
CA LEU A 33 -4.74 -6.04 -31.62
C LEU A 33 -4.30 -6.07 -33.09
N GLN A 34 -5.23 -6.02 -34.05
CA GLN A 34 -4.94 -5.97 -35.47
C GLN A 34 -4.15 -4.71 -35.90
N GLU A 35 -4.33 -3.60 -35.22
CA GLU A 35 -3.53 -2.38 -35.43
C GLU A 35 -2.02 -2.61 -35.19
N CYS A 36 -1.62 -3.70 -34.56
CA CYS A 36 -0.22 -4.06 -34.38
C CYS A 36 0.41 -4.70 -35.64
N SER A 37 -0.37 -5.00 -36.68
CA SER A 37 0.13 -5.66 -37.91
C SER A 37 1.30 -4.94 -38.57
N PRO A 38 1.37 -3.58 -38.64
CA PRO A 38 2.53 -2.89 -39.23
C PRO A 38 3.86 -3.14 -38.52
N ILE A 39 3.83 -3.62 -37.27
CA ILE A 39 5.02 -3.94 -36.47
C ILE A 39 5.10 -5.44 -36.13
N ALA A 40 4.35 -6.27 -36.83
CA ALA A 40 4.21 -7.69 -36.53
C ALA A 40 5.55 -8.43 -36.43
N GLU A 41 6.52 -8.12 -37.28
CA GLU A 41 7.85 -8.73 -37.29
C GLU A 41 8.72 -8.34 -36.08
N GLN A 42 8.38 -7.24 -35.41
CA GLN A 42 9.13 -6.75 -34.23
C GLN A 42 8.56 -7.29 -32.92
N ILE A 43 7.31 -7.79 -32.92
CA ILE A 43 6.66 -8.24 -31.69
C ILE A 43 7.19 -9.61 -31.30
N VAL A 44 7.89 -9.63 -30.16
CA VAL A 44 8.42 -10.86 -29.54
C VAL A 44 7.69 -11.24 -28.26
N GLU A 45 7.05 -10.28 -27.60
CA GLU A 45 6.22 -10.53 -26.42
C GLU A 45 4.86 -9.85 -26.58
N LEU A 46 3.79 -10.61 -26.31
CA LEU A 46 2.42 -10.11 -26.31
C LEU A 46 1.73 -10.47 -25.01
N ASN A 47 1.19 -9.46 -24.33
CA ASN A 47 0.45 -9.62 -23.09
C ASN A 47 -0.99 -9.12 -23.24
N LEU A 48 -1.94 -10.06 -23.22
CA LEU A 48 -3.39 -9.86 -23.25
C LEU A 48 -4.05 -10.25 -21.92
N SER A 49 -3.29 -10.35 -20.85
CA SER A 49 -3.79 -10.85 -19.56
C SER A 49 -4.96 -9.99 -19.05
N GLY A 50 -6.07 -10.65 -18.68
CA GLY A 50 -7.29 -10.00 -18.21
C GLY A 50 -8.13 -9.31 -19.28
N MET A 51 -7.76 -9.43 -20.56
CA MET A 51 -8.56 -8.88 -21.66
C MET A 51 -9.77 -9.77 -21.96
N PRO A 52 -10.93 -9.18 -22.34
CA PRO A 52 -12.15 -9.93 -22.63
C PRO A 52 -12.12 -10.53 -24.06
N CYS A 53 -11.17 -11.43 -24.30
CA CYS A 53 -10.97 -12.07 -25.61
C CYS A 53 -11.03 -13.60 -25.49
N GLY A 54 -11.52 -14.25 -26.55
CA GLY A 54 -11.58 -15.70 -26.72
C GLY A 54 -10.58 -16.19 -27.76
N ASP A 55 -10.87 -17.34 -28.35
CA ASP A 55 -9.97 -18.01 -29.31
C ASP A 55 -9.73 -17.23 -30.61
N GLU A 56 -10.57 -16.23 -30.92
CA GLU A 56 -10.44 -15.36 -32.10
C GLU A 56 -9.12 -14.57 -32.13
N VAL A 57 -8.52 -14.32 -30.96
CA VAL A 57 -7.22 -13.62 -30.92
C VAL A 57 -6.08 -14.45 -31.50
N LEU A 58 -6.21 -15.81 -31.49
CA LEU A 58 -5.18 -16.71 -31.99
C LEU A 58 -5.01 -16.57 -33.52
N ASP A 59 -6.07 -16.22 -34.23
CA ASP A 59 -6.00 -15.94 -35.68
C ASP A 59 -5.23 -14.64 -35.98
N VAL A 60 -5.27 -13.67 -35.11
CA VAL A 60 -4.44 -12.47 -35.23
C VAL A 60 -3.01 -12.78 -34.83
N ILE A 61 -2.82 -13.50 -33.70
CA ILE A 61 -1.51 -13.84 -33.15
C ILE A 61 -0.64 -14.63 -34.15
N ARG A 62 -1.23 -15.50 -34.97
CA ARG A 62 -0.48 -16.22 -36.01
C ARG A 62 0.22 -15.31 -37.02
N GLN A 63 -0.18 -14.01 -37.10
CA GLN A 63 0.44 -13.04 -37.99
C GLN A 63 1.71 -12.38 -37.38
N PHE A 64 2.07 -12.73 -36.16
CA PHE A 64 3.29 -12.24 -35.50
C PHE A 64 4.41 -13.29 -35.58
N PRO A 65 5.22 -13.31 -36.64
CA PRO A 65 6.11 -14.44 -36.93
C PRO A 65 7.20 -14.65 -35.91
N ASN A 66 7.67 -13.58 -35.24
CA ASN A 66 8.76 -13.61 -34.28
C ASN A 66 8.30 -13.63 -32.82
N LEU A 67 7.00 -13.87 -32.57
CA LEU A 67 6.46 -13.96 -31.23
C LEU A 67 7.09 -15.13 -30.47
N GLU A 68 7.69 -14.86 -29.31
CA GLU A 68 8.34 -15.83 -28.43
C GLU A 68 7.52 -16.12 -27.18
N LYS A 69 6.84 -15.08 -26.65
CA LYS A 69 6.07 -15.18 -25.41
C LYS A 69 4.66 -14.61 -25.57
N LEU A 70 3.67 -15.40 -25.16
CA LEU A 70 2.26 -15.06 -25.22
C LEU A 70 1.62 -15.21 -23.84
N ASN A 71 1.04 -14.13 -23.30
CA ASN A 71 0.30 -14.15 -22.05
C ASN A 71 -1.20 -13.90 -22.30
N LEU A 72 -2.01 -14.93 -22.02
CA LEU A 72 -3.47 -14.97 -22.14
C LEU A 72 -4.14 -15.20 -20.77
N ASN A 73 -3.45 -14.98 -19.67
CA ASN A 73 -3.99 -15.22 -18.33
C ASN A 73 -5.29 -14.45 -18.09
N GLY A 74 -6.29 -15.13 -17.50
CA GLY A 74 -7.56 -14.49 -17.14
C GLY A 74 -8.38 -14.00 -18.34
N THR A 75 -8.16 -14.57 -19.53
CA THR A 75 -8.98 -14.36 -20.74
C THR A 75 -10.03 -15.46 -20.89
N ASN A 76 -10.92 -15.34 -21.89
CA ASN A 76 -11.91 -16.35 -22.21
C ASN A 76 -11.40 -17.39 -23.25
N VAL A 77 -10.09 -17.45 -23.48
CA VAL A 77 -9.48 -18.39 -24.41
C VAL A 77 -9.71 -19.82 -23.93
N THR A 78 -10.31 -20.66 -24.79
CA THR A 78 -10.53 -22.09 -24.51
C THR A 78 -9.41 -22.97 -25.07
N GLY A 79 -8.61 -22.46 -26.01
CA GLY A 79 -7.53 -23.14 -26.68
C GLY A 79 -8.00 -24.14 -27.74
N LYS A 80 -9.26 -24.13 -28.15
CA LYS A 80 -9.80 -25.02 -29.23
C LYS A 80 -9.08 -24.85 -30.57
N THR A 81 -8.43 -23.72 -30.76
CA THR A 81 -7.70 -23.38 -31.98
C THR A 81 -6.20 -23.22 -31.76
N PHE A 82 -5.62 -23.84 -30.71
CA PHE A 82 -4.17 -23.78 -30.47
C PHE A 82 -3.32 -24.35 -31.61
N SER A 83 -3.88 -25.21 -32.46
CA SER A 83 -3.20 -25.67 -33.67
C SER A 83 -2.89 -24.52 -34.64
N SER A 84 -3.65 -23.43 -34.65
CA SER A 84 -3.43 -22.30 -35.53
C SER A 84 -2.08 -21.57 -35.26
N ILE A 85 -1.56 -21.60 -34.02
CA ILE A 85 -0.27 -21.03 -33.70
C ILE A 85 0.94 -21.89 -34.08
N ALA A 86 0.73 -23.04 -34.76
CA ALA A 86 1.83 -23.87 -35.27
C ALA A 86 2.70 -23.12 -36.30
N SER A 87 2.15 -22.06 -36.93
CA SER A 87 2.88 -21.17 -37.83
C SER A 87 3.92 -20.28 -37.09
N ASN A 88 3.70 -20.01 -35.80
CA ASN A 88 4.60 -19.17 -34.97
C ASN A 88 5.81 -20.01 -34.54
N LYS A 89 6.84 -20.09 -35.38
CA LYS A 89 8.02 -20.96 -35.20
C LYS A 89 8.93 -20.55 -34.03
N HIS A 90 8.76 -19.31 -33.51
CA HIS A 90 9.51 -18.78 -32.41
C HIS A 90 8.75 -18.79 -31.08
N LEU A 91 7.44 -19.10 -31.06
CA LEU A 91 6.61 -19.09 -29.87
C LEU A 91 6.96 -20.23 -28.92
N GLN A 92 7.69 -19.92 -27.87
CA GLN A 92 8.21 -20.91 -26.91
C GLN A 92 7.42 -20.95 -25.61
N ILE A 93 6.84 -19.82 -25.19
CA ILE A 93 6.19 -19.70 -23.88
C ILE A 93 4.75 -19.20 -24.05
N ILE A 94 3.81 -19.95 -23.49
CA ILE A 94 2.39 -19.55 -23.39
C ILE A 94 1.96 -19.56 -21.94
N SER A 95 1.23 -18.54 -21.53
CA SER A 95 0.58 -18.49 -20.23
C SER A 95 -0.93 -18.39 -20.41
N VAL A 96 -1.68 -19.36 -19.87
CA VAL A 96 -3.13 -19.49 -19.97
C VAL A 96 -3.76 -19.74 -18.58
N SER A 97 -3.14 -19.26 -17.55
CA SER A 97 -3.65 -19.40 -16.19
C SER A 97 -4.97 -18.64 -16.02
N ASN A 98 -5.88 -19.16 -15.18
CA ASN A 98 -7.22 -18.59 -14.98
C ASN A 98 -8.03 -18.49 -16.30
N THR A 99 -7.93 -19.51 -17.17
CA THR A 99 -8.70 -19.60 -18.41
C THR A 99 -9.47 -20.91 -18.46
N PRO A 100 -10.51 -21.05 -19.32
CA PRO A 100 -11.25 -22.29 -19.50
C PRO A 100 -10.52 -23.32 -20.37
N VAL A 101 -9.21 -23.24 -20.52
CA VAL A 101 -8.39 -24.20 -21.27
C VAL A 101 -8.52 -25.61 -20.67
N THR A 102 -8.70 -26.60 -21.52
CA THR A 102 -8.86 -28.02 -21.17
C THR A 102 -7.66 -28.84 -21.60
N ILE A 103 -7.60 -30.10 -21.16
CA ILE A 103 -6.56 -31.04 -21.59
C ILE A 103 -6.57 -31.29 -23.10
N THR A 104 -7.75 -31.42 -23.71
CA THR A 104 -7.91 -31.58 -25.16
C THR A 104 -7.34 -30.39 -25.94
N SER A 105 -7.50 -29.17 -25.40
CA SER A 105 -6.91 -27.98 -26.00
C SER A 105 -5.37 -28.00 -25.94
N LEU A 106 -4.79 -28.44 -24.81
CA LEU A 106 -3.34 -28.55 -24.67
C LEU A 106 -2.72 -29.59 -25.62
N GLN A 107 -3.45 -30.66 -25.93
CA GLN A 107 -3.00 -31.69 -26.90
C GLN A 107 -2.83 -31.09 -28.32
N GLN A 108 -3.52 -30.02 -28.66
CA GLN A 108 -3.36 -29.32 -29.94
C GLN A 108 -2.02 -28.59 -30.07
N LEU A 109 -1.27 -28.43 -28.99
CA LEU A 109 0.09 -27.88 -29.02
C LEU A 109 1.12 -28.87 -29.62
N LYS A 110 0.69 -30.12 -29.95
CA LYS A 110 1.56 -31.09 -30.59
C LYS A 110 2.06 -30.55 -31.93
N GLY A 111 3.38 -30.57 -32.13
CA GLY A 111 4.00 -30.07 -33.37
C GLY A 111 4.21 -28.57 -33.44
N THR A 112 3.81 -27.82 -32.42
CA THR A 112 4.15 -26.41 -32.30
C THR A 112 5.58 -26.20 -31.77
N ALA A 113 6.09 -24.95 -31.77
CA ALA A 113 7.41 -24.60 -31.22
C ALA A 113 7.37 -24.42 -29.71
N VAL A 114 6.21 -24.51 -29.07
CA VAL A 114 6.00 -24.28 -27.65
C VAL A 114 6.82 -25.23 -26.79
N LYS A 115 7.52 -24.68 -25.79
CA LYS A 115 8.35 -25.43 -24.84
C LYS A 115 7.82 -25.35 -23.41
N LYS A 116 7.08 -24.31 -23.08
CA LYS A 116 6.60 -24.07 -21.71
C LYS A 116 5.19 -23.50 -21.71
N VAL A 117 4.31 -24.07 -20.90
CA VAL A 117 2.92 -23.61 -20.75
C VAL A 117 2.59 -23.44 -19.27
N PHE A 118 2.13 -22.25 -18.87
CA PHE A 118 1.61 -21.99 -17.53
C PHE A 118 0.10 -22.18 -17.52
N ILE A 119 -0.40 -23.10 -16.68
CA ILE A 119 -1.80 -23.59 -16.66
C ILE A 119 -2.44 -23.53 -15.27
N TRP A 120 -2.08 -22.53 -14.44
CA TRP A 120 -2.67 -22.38 -13.11
C TRP A 120 -4.18 -22.15 -13.21
N ASN A 121 -4.94 -22.79 -12.32
CA ASN A 121 -6.38 -22.59 -12.22
C ASN A 121 -7.09 -22.65 -13.59
N THR A 122 -6.83 -23.73 -14.33
CA THR A 122 -7.53 -24.09 -15.57
C THR A 122 -8.44 -25.30 -15.32
N ALA A 123 -9.20 -25.72 -16.35
CA ALA A 123 -10.03 -26.92 -16.28
C ALA A 123 -9.24 -28.23 -16.47
N VAL A 124 -7.93 -28.19 -16.36
CA VAL A 124 -7.05 -29.37 -16.54
C VAL A 124 -6.90 -30.11 -15.22
N SER A 125 -7.30 -31.40 -15.22
CA SER A 125 -7.10 -32.24 -14.02
C SER A 125 -5.66 -32.77 -13.93
N PRO A 126 -5.11 -32.97 -12.71
CA PRO A 126 -3.75 -33.48 -12.52
C PRO A 126 -3.50 -34.83 -13.19
N ASN A 127 -4.48 -35.76 -13.13
CA ASN A 127 -4.34 -37.11 -13.70
C ASN A 127 -4.24 -37.08 -15.23
N GLU A 128 -5.09 -36.29 -15.89
CA GLU A 128 -5.06 -36.12 -17.34
C GLU A 128 -3.77 -35.42 -17.80
N LEU A 129 -3.27 -34.50 -16.99
CA LEU A 129 -2.03 -33.81 -17.27
C LEU A 129 -0.84 -34.76 -17.31
N GLU A 130 -0.74 -35.71 -16.38
CA GLU A 130 0.35 -36.70 -16.37
C GLU A 130 0.36 -37.58 -17.63
N VAL A 131 -0.79 -37.91 -18.15
CA VAL A 131 -0.91 -38.64 -19.48
C VAL A 131 -0.45 -37.74 -20.62
N THR A 132 -0.85 -36.46 -20.58
CA THR A 132 -0.52 -35.48 -21.63
C THR A 132 0.97 -35.11 -21.63
N LYS A 133 1.62 -35.02 -20.48
CA LYS A 133 3.08 -34.85 -20.38
C LYS A 133 3.84 -35.95 -21.14
N LYS A 134 3.38 -37.20 -21.05
CA LYS A 134 3.98 -38.33 -21.81
C LYS A 134 3.77 -38.19 -23.31
N GLN A 135 2.65 -37.62 -23.75
CA GLN A 135 2.34 -37.41 -25.17
C GLN A 135 3.07 -36.17 -25.74
N LEU A 136 3.39 -35.20 -24.91
CA LEU A 136 4.05 -33.92 -25.24
C LEU A 136 5.36 -33.74 -24.44
N PRO A 137 6.33 -34.65 -24.57
CA PRO A 137 7.52 -34.65 -23.68
C PRO A 137 8.45 -33.46 -23.87
N ARG A 138 8.26 -32.64 -24.91
CA ARG A 138 9.02 -31.41 -25.18
C ARG A 138 8.43 -30.17 -24.49
N ILE A 139 7.22 -30.30 -23.93
CA ILE A 139 6.51 -29.18 -23.31
C ILE A 139 6.55 -29.36 -21.82
N VAL A 140 7.08 -28.32 -21.10
CA VAL A 140 7.01 -28.24 -19.66
C VAL A 140 5.70 -27.56 -19.29
N PHE A 141 4.87 -28.23 -18.49
CA PHE A 141 3.64 -27.66 -17.95
C PHE A 141 3.84 -27.21 -16.52
N GLU A 142 3.64 -25.93 -16.27
CA GLU A 142 3.70 -25.30 -14.94
C GLU A 142 2.30 -25.15 -14.37
N THR A 143 2.00 -25.91 -13.34
CA THR A 143 0.67 -25.96 -12.71
C THR A 143 0.53 -24.98 -11.55
N GLY A 144 1.59 -24.25 -11.23
CA GLY A 144 1.67 -23.39 -10.05
C GLY A 144 2.10 -24.16 -8.80
N TYR A 145 2.14 -23.40 -7.71
CA TYR A 145 2.40 -23.98 -6.41
C TYR A 145 1.20 -24.81 -5.95
N THR A 146 1.40 -26.09 -5.74
CA THR A 146 0.44 -26.95 -5.05
C THR A 146 0.96 -27.10 -3.63
N PRO A 147 0.26 -26.56 -2.63
CA PRO A 147 0.68 -26.74 -1.24
C PRO A 147 0.77 -28.23 -0.89
N ASP A 148 1.87 -28.62 -0.25
CA ASP A 148 1.93 -29.93 0.40
C ASP A 148 0.80 -29.96 1.46
N PRO A 149 -0.09 -30.97 1.43
CA PRO A 149 -1.17 -31.08 2.43
C PRO A 149 -0.68 -31.10 3.87
N SER A 150 0.60 -31.45 4.11
CA SER A 150 1.25 -31.42 5.41
C SER A 150 1.86 -30.05 5.75
N GLU A 151 2.01 -29.14 4.77
CA GLU A 151 2.57 -27.82 4.98
C GLU A 151 1.53 -26.89 5.62
N VAL A 152 1.81 -26.45 6.85
CA VAL A 152 0.97 -25.47 7.54
C VAL A 152 1.36 -24.07 7.06
N LEU A 153 0.60 -23.52 6.13
CA LEU A 153 0.83 -22.19 5.60
C LEU A 153 0.43 -21.10 6.60
N LYS A 154 1.13 -19.96 6.55
CA LYS A 154 0.83 -18.78 7.38
C LYS A 154 -0.08 -17.82 6.62
N LEU A 155 -1.10 -17.30 7.30
CA LEU A 155 -1.97 -16.27 6.76
C LEU A 155 -1.21 -14.96 6.55
N THR A 156 -1.59 -14.21 5.53
CA THR A 156 -1.17 -12.82 5.37
C THR A 156 -1.89 -11.93 6.40
N SER A 157 -1.29 -10.79 6.75
CA SER A 157 -1.94 -9.86 7.67
C SER A 157 -3.18 -9.20 7.05
N PRO A 158 -4.24 -8.97 7.83
CA PRO A 158 -5.40 -8.21 7.37
C PRO A 158 -4.98 -6.81 6.92
N ARG A 159 -5.69 -6.26 5.93
CA ARG A 159 -5.43 -4.91 5.44
C ARG A 159 -6.71 -4.09 5.41
N PRO A 160 -6.64 -2.80 5.77
CA PRO A 160 -7.72 -1.88 5.49
C PRO A 160 -7.90 -1.68 3.98
N VAL A 161 -9.13 -1.42 3.54
CA VAL A 161 -9.42 -1.18 2.11
C VAL A 161 -8.77 0.12 1.63
N ASN A 162 -8.74 1.14 2.49
CA ASN A 162 -8.13 2.45 2.21
C ASN A 162 -6.79 2.58 2.94
N THR A 163 -5.77 1.84 2.51
CA THR A 163 -4.43 1.88 3.13
C THR A 163 -3.64 3.15 2.82
N GLU A 164 -4.01 3.87 1.76
CA GLU A 164 -3.30 5.07 1.31
C GLU A 164 -3.67 6.33 2.11
N ARG A 165 -4.79 6.30 2.84
CA ARG A 165 -5.28 7.43 3.64
C ARG A 165 -5.31 7.06 5.10
N THR A 166 -4.50 7.75 5.89
CA THR A 166 -4.51 7.64 7.34
C THR A 166 -5.28 8.79 8.02
N ILE A 167 -5.66 9.82 7.25
CA ILE A 167 -6.56 10.89 7.69
C ILE A 167 -7.91 10.70 6.99
N ILE A 168 -8.96 10.46 7.77
CA ILE A 168 -10.30 10.11 7.30
C ILE A 168 -11.35 11.14 7.76
N ALA A 169 -12.47 11.23 7.04
CA ALA A 169 -13.59 12.05 7.46
C ALA A 169 -14.26 11.48 8.71
N ALA A 170 -14.95 12.31 9.50
CA ALA A 170 -15.57 11.90 10.75
C ALA A 170 -16.62 10.77 10.61
N ASN A 171 -17.27 10.68 9.44
CA ASN A 171 -18.27 9.67 9.11
C ASN A 171 -17.71 8.49 8.30
N GLU A 172 -16.43 8.48 8.00
CA GLU A 172 -15.78 7.41 7.22
C GLU A 172 -15.44 6.24 8.12
N ARG A 173 -15.98 5.05 7.82
CA ARG A 173 -15.73 3.83 8.57
C ARG A 173 -14.53 3.05 8.01
N ILE A 174 -13.81 2.35 8.88
CA ILE A 174 -12.63 1.57 8.51
C ILE A 174 -13.03 0.14 8.20
N VAL A 175 -12.75 -0.31 6.97
CA VAL A 175 -13.07 -1.65 6.47
C VAL A 175 -11.82 -2.49 6.42
N LEU A 176 -11.77 -3.59 7.19
CA LEU A 176 -10.70 -4.58 7.14
C LEU A 176 -11.05 -5.69 6.15
N ARG A 177 -10.05 -6.18 5.41
CA ARG A 177 -10.19 -7.31 4.48
C ARG A 177 -9.05 -8.31 4.61
N HIS A 178 -9.36 -9.55 4.29
CA HIS A 178 -8.39 -10.63 4.09
C HIS A 178 -8.66 -11.33 2.77
N PRO A 179 -7.63 -11.66 1.95
CA PRO A 179 -7.81 -12.26 0.63
C PRO A 179 -8.33 -13.69 0.67
N LEU A 180 -8.04 -14.45 1.75
CA LEU A 180 -8.50 -15.84 1.87
C LEU A 180 -9.96 -15.89 2.35
N PRO A 181 -10.88 -16.46 1.54
CA PRO A 181 -12.25 -16.70 1.99
C PRO A 181 -12.30 -17.59 3.23
N GLY A 182 -13.16 -17.23 4.19
CA GLY A 182 -13.30 -18.00 5.44
C GLY A 182 -12.22 -17.72 6.49
N ALA A 183 -11.27 -16.83 6.24
CA ALA A 183 -10.42 -16.30 7.29
C ALA A 183 -11.22 -15.32 8.16
N SER A 184 -11.15 -15.49 9.49
CA SER A 184 -11.71 -14.55 10.44
C SER A 184 -10.66 -13.51 10.84
N ILE A 185 -11.09 -12.28 11.07
CA ILE A 185 -10.23 -11.20 11.54
C ILE A 185 -10.63 -10.86 12.97
N ARG A 186 -9.65 -10.75 13.87
CA ARG A 186 -9.83 -10.13 15.19
C ARG A 186 -8.97 -8.89 15.29
N TYR A 187 -9.45 -7.89 16.00
CA TYR A 187 -8.74 -6.63 16.18
C TYR A 187 -8.88 -6.09 17.59
N THR A 188 -7.97 -5.20 17.95
CA THR A 188 -8.00 -4.41 19.19
C THR A 188 -7.83 -2.93 18.86
N LEU A 189 -8.27 -2.06 19.79
CA LEU A 189 -8.15 -0.59 19.68
C LEU A 189 -7.27 0.00 20.79
N ASP A 190 -6.80 -0.83 21.71
CA ASP A 190 -5.99 -0.47 22.88
C ASP A 190 -4.47 -0.68 22.66
N GLY A 191 -4.08 -1.10 21.47
CA GLY A 191 -2.68 -1.37 21.12
C GLY A 191 -2.19 -2.76 21.51
N SER A 192 -3.02 -3.60 22.16
CA SER A 192 -2.69 -5.00 22.44
C SER A 192 -2.76 -5.85 21.17
N LYS A 193 -1.96 -6.92 21.12
CA LYS A 193 -2.03 -7.90 20.02
C LYS A 193 -3.26 -8.79 20.23
N PRO A 194 -4.20 -8.88 19.26
CA PRO A 194 -5.32 -9.81 19.36
C PRO A 194 -4.87 -11.25 19.19
N ASP A 195 -5.48 -12.16 19.94
CA ASP A 195 -5.33 -13.61 19.80
C ASP A 195 -6.68 -14.27 19.44
N SER A 196 -6.73 -15.62 19.49
CA SER A 196 -7.95 -16.36 19.14
C SER A 196 -9.07 -16.22 20.18
N LEU A 197 -8.78 -15.77 21.40
CA LEU A 197 -9.71 -15.66 22.52
C LEU A 197 -10.07 -14.20 22.82
N ASN A 198 -9.08 -13.30 22.80
CA ASN A 198 -9.25 -11.88 23.06
C ASN A 198 -9.36 -11.07 21.73
N GLY A 199 -9.67 -9.82 21.84
CA GLY A 199 -9.91 -8.96 20.71
C GLY A 199 -11.31 -9.10 20.13
N ILE A 200 -11.75 -8.08 19.44
CA ILE A 200 -13.10 -7.98 18.83
C ILE A 200 -13.10 -8.75 17.51
N LEU A 201 -14.09 -9.65 17.33
CA LEU A 201 -14.27 -10.31 16.04
C LEU A 201 -14.81 -9.29 15.02
N TYR A 202 -14.08 -9.09 13.94
CA TYR A 202 -14.49 -8.19 12.89
C TYR A 202 -15.68 -8.75 12.10
N LYS A 203 -16.82 -8.05 12.16
CA LYS A 203 -18.07 -8.40 11.47
C LYS A 203 -18.57 -7.26 10.59
N GLU A 204 -18.29 -6.03 10.99
CA GLU A 204 -18.77 -4.81 10.33
C GLU A 204 -17.70 -3.72 10.33
N PRO A 205 -17.78 -2.72 9.47
CA PRO A 205 -16.85 -1.60 9.44
C PRO A 205 -16.73 -0.89 10.79
N ILE A 206 -15.47 -0.63 11.19
CA ILE A 206 -15.13 -0.01 12.47
C ILE A 206 -15.47 1.49 12.41
N GLU A 207 -16.19 1.97 13.41
CA GLU A 207 -16.45 3.39 13.60
C GLU A 207 -15.22 4.03 14.27
N PRO A 208 -14.57 5.01 13.62
CA PRO A 208 -13.36 5.59 14.17
C PRO A 208 -13.67 6.61 15.27
N SER A 209 -12.82 6.67 16.28
CA SER A 209 -12.65 7.82 17.18
C SER A 209 -11.70 8.84 16.53
N PRO A 210 -11.54 10.05 17.10
CA PRO A 210 -10.61 11.04 16.57
C PRO A 210 -9.21 10.49 16.25
N ILE A 211 -8.72 9.55 17.07
CA ILE A 211 -7.53 8.75 16.78
C ILE A 211 -7.88 7.29 17.05
N THR A 212 -7.73 6.47 16.04
CA THR A 212 -8.05 5.04 16.12
C THR A 212 -6.84 4.23 15.69
N ARG A 213 -6.19 3.56 16.64
CA ARG A 213 -5.17 2.56 16.36
C ARG A 213 -5.81 1.20 16.31
N ILE A 214 -5.58 0.47 15.23
CA ILE A 214 -6.13 -0.87 15.02
C ILE A 214 -4.98 -1.84 14.87
N ILE A 215 -4.88 -2.79 15.79
CA ILE A 215 -4.04 -3.96 15.61
C ILE A 215 -4.93 -5.13 15.23
N SER A 216 -4.64 -5.79 14.10
CA SER A 216 -5.48 -6.89 13.63
C SER A 216 -4.67 -8.12 13.20
N VAL A 217 -5.25 -9.31 13.43
CA VAL A 217 -4.69 -10.62 13.09
C VAL A 217 -5.75 -11.46 12.39
N ALA A 218 -5.35 -12.21 11.37
CA ALA A 218 -6.21 -13.18 10.70
C ALA A 218 -6.03 -14.60 11.29
N PHE A 219 -7.14 -15.31 11.36
CA PHE A 219 -7.24 -16.68 11.89
C PHE A 219 -7.96 -17.61 10.92
N ASN A 220 -7.47 -18.84 10.79
CA ASN A 220 -8.15 -19.92 10.09
C ASN A 220 -7.72 -21.27 10.70
N LYS A 221 -8.63 -22.24 10.80
CA LYS A 221 -8.39 -23.52 11.44
C LYS A 221 -7.24 -24.35 10.83
N ARG A 222 -6.93 -24.13 9.54
CA ARG A 222 -5.94 -24.92 8.78
C ARG A 222 -4.64 -24.16 8.52
N TRP A 223 -4.49 -22.95 9.06
CA TRP A 223 -3.38 -22.07 8.77
C TRP A 223 -2.77 -21.52 10.07
N LEU A 224 -1.49 -21.20 10.04
CA LEU A 224 -0.91 -20.39 11.11
C LEU A 224 -1.51 -18.97 11.04
N ASN A 225 -1.73 -18.41 12.22
CA ASN A 225 -2.23 -17.04 12.32
C ASN A 225 -1.29 -16.05 11.59
N SER A 226 -1.85 -15.00 11.08
CA SER A 226 -1.04 -13.94 10.45
C SER A 226 -0.15 -13.22 11.47
N ASP A 227 0.85 -12.52 10.96
CA ASP A 227 1.46 -11.44 11.73
C ASP A 227 0.42 -10.34 11.99
N PRO A 228 0.57 -9.57 13.06
CA PRO A 228 -0.29 -8.43 13.31
C PRO A 228 -0.07 -7.36 12.25
N SER A 229 -1.16 -6.72 11.81
CA SER A 229 -1.11 -5.43 11.14
C SER A 229 -1.40 -4.32 12.15
N ASP A 230 -0.75 -3.17 12.02
CA ASP A 230 -0.88 -2.03 12.93
C ASP A 230 -1.10 -0.76 12.10
N TYR A 231 -2.27 -0.15 12.24
CA TYR A 231 -2.67 1.04 11.51
C TYR A 231 -3.22 2.09 12.47
N THR A 232 -2.77 3.33 12.33
CA THR A 232 -3.31 4.47 13.08
C THR A 232 -4.03 5.41 12.12
N TYR A 233 -5.30 5.68 12.41
CA TYR A 233 -6.15 6.60 11.69
C TYR A 233 -6.40 7.84 12.52
N PHE A 234 -6.46 8.98 11.84
CA PHE A 234 -6.81 10.28 12.40
C PHE A 234 -8.11 10.74 11.74
N GLN A 235 -9.10 11.14 12.50
CA GLN A 235 -10.21 11.88 11.92
C GLN A 235 -9.77 13.29 11.58
N LYS A 236 -10.32 13.84 10.51
CA LYS A 236 -10.17 15.25 10.19
C LYS A 236 -10.73 16.09 11.34
N GLY A 237 -9.85 16.82 12.00
CA GLY A 237 -10.23 17.71 13.10
C GLY A 237 -10.89 19.03 12.64
N ILE A 238 -11.04 19.95 13.57
CA ILE A 238 -11.51 21.33 13.33
C ILE A 238 -10.56 22.01 12.34
N ALA A 239 -11.12 22.69 11.34
CA ALA A 239 -10.35 23.40 10.35
C ALA A 239 -9.63 24.62 10.97
N VAL A 240 -8.38 24.82 10.60
CA VAL A 240 -7.54 25.95 11.00
C VAL A 240 -7.49 26.94 9.82
N ASP A 241 -7.73 28.21 10.09
CA ASP A 241 -7.75 29.25 9.05
C ASP A 241 -6.34 29.63 8.58
N SER A 242 -5.40 29.70 9.51
CA SER A 242 -4.00 29.96 9.19
C SER A 242 -3.05 29.49 10.28
N VAL A 243 -1.82 29.17 9.86
CA VAL A 243 -0.73 28.75 10.73
C VAL A 243 0.44 29.72 10.61
N ARG A 244 1.04 30.08 11.74
CA ARG A 244 2.26 30.85 11.80
C ARG A 244 3.33 30.10 12.57
N LEU A 245 4.45 29.77 11.95
CA LEU A 245 5.61 29.25 12.64
C LEU A 245 6.29 30.41 13.40
N LEU A 246 6.33 30.30 14.72
CA LEU A 246 6.94 31.32 15.61
C LEU A 246 8.45 31.10 15.75
N ILE A 247 8.87 29.85 15.57
CA ILE A 247 10.26 29.43 15.46
C ILE A 247 10.39 28.67 14.13
N PRO A 248 11.33 29.04 13.25
CA PRO A 248 11.53 28.35 11.98
C PRO A 248 12.11 26.95 12.22
N PRO A 249 11.71 25.94 11.43
CA PRO A 249 12.32 24.61 11.45
C PRO A 249 13.76 24.67 10.95
N HIS A 250 14.49 23.60 11.17
CA HIS A 250 15.86 23.46 10.67
C HIS A 250 15.90 23.51 9.14
N GLU A 251 16.86 24.22 8.54
CA GLU A 251 16.95 24.48 7.09
C GLU A 251 16.79 23.24 6.19
N ARG A 252 17.31 22.11 6.63
CA ARG A 252 17.20 20.84 5.92
C ARG A 252 15.77 20.28 5.89
N TYR A 253 14.90 20.66 6.84
CA TYR A 253 13.60 20.05 7.09
C TYR A 253 12.48 21.10 7.17
N ARG A 254 12.49 22.06 6.25
CA ARG A 254 11.53 23.18 6.22
C ARG A 254 10.74 23.29 4.91
N LYS A 255 10.68 22.21 4.11
CA LYS A 255 9.95 22.23 2.86
C LYS A 255 8.44 22.35 3.11
N ASN A 256 7.79 23.34 2.47
CA ASN A 256 6.36 23.68 2.64
C ASN A 256 5.97 24.08 4.09
N GLU A 257 6.80 24.88 4.74
CA GLU A 257 6.79 25.21 6.17
C GLU A 257 5.41 25.51 6.77
N LYS A 258 4.58 26.31 6.10
CA LYS A 258 3.32 26.79 6.71
C LYS A 258 2.21 25.74 6.68
N GLU A 259 2.24 24.87 5.70
CA GLU A 259 1.12 24.01 5.34
C GLU A 259 1.23 22.64 6.00
N VAL A 260 2.46 22.14 6.22
CA VAL A 260 2.72 20.80 6.72
C VAL A 260 1.94 20.46 8.00
N LEU A 261 1.72 21.41 8.90
CA LEU A 261 1.02 21.15 10.17
C LEU A 261 -0.50 21.02 10.04
N THR A 262 -1.08 21.30 8.85
CA THR A 262 -2.54 21.33 8.64
C THR A 262 -2.96 20.94 7.21
N ASP A 263 -2.05 20.41 6.39
CA ASP A 263 -2.35 20.07 5.00
C ASP A 263 -3.04 18.71 4.83
N LEU A 264 -3.29 18.01 5.94
CA LEU A 264 -3.91 16.68 6.00
C LEU A 264 -3.10 15.61 5.23
N LYS A 265 -1.78 15.74 5.20
CA LYS A 265 -0.87 14.77 4.59
C LYS A 265 0.11 14.23 5.61
N LYS A 266 0.00 12.94 5.88
CA LYS A 266 0.91 12.29 6.82
C LYS A 266 2.32 12.17 6.28
N GLY A 267 3.30 12.44 7.13
CA GLY A 267 4.69 12.12 6.86
C GLY A 267 4.97 10.62 7.00
N TYR A 268 5.93 10.14 6.23
CA TYR A 268 6.45 8.77 6.37
C TYR A 268 7.67 8.80 7.29
N PRO A 269 7.68 8.05 8.41
CA PRO A 269 8.78 8.13 9.39
C PRO A 269 10.12 7.60 8.85
N GLU A 270 10.10 6.89 7.71
CA GLU A 270 11.30 6.47 6.98
C GLU A 270 11.91 7.59 6.12
N ILE A 271 11.12 8.64 5.78
CA ILE A 271 11.50 9.70 4.84
C ILE A 271 11.30 11.07 5.51
N LEU A 272 12.20 11.43 6.41
CA LEU A 272 12.08 12.65 7.24
C LEU A 272 12.25 13.97 6.48
N ASN A 273 12.58 13.95 5.20
CA ASN A 273 12.67 15.15 4.36
C ASN A 273 11.38 15.44 3.56
N MET A 274 10.31 14.67 3.78
CA MET A 274 9.01 14.84 3.14
C MET A 274 7.90 14.94 4.18
N ASN A 275 7.08 15.98 4.10
CA ASN A 275 5.93 16.24 4.96
C ASN A 275 6.23 16.23 6.47
N TRP A 276 7.41 16.69 6.84
CA TRP A 276 7.84 16.86 8.24
C TRP A 276 8.47 18.21 8.44
N LEU A 277 8.21 18.82 9.61
CA LEU A 277 8.99 19.92 10.15
C LEU A 277 9.94 19.38 11.21
N GLY A 278 11.25 19.56 11.01
CA GLY A 278 12.29 19.08 11.91
C GLY A 278 12.90 20.17 12.78
N TYR A 279 12.97 19.92 14.07
CA TYR A 279 13.54 20.83 15.08
C TYR A 279 14.58 20.10 15.93
N ARG A 280 15.71 20.73 16.19
CA ARG A 280 16.78 20.16 17.03
C ARG A 280 17.32 21.15 18.05
N GLU A 281 17.76 22.32 17.59
CA GLU A 281 18.37 23.33 18.46
C GLU A 281 17.34 24.12 19.26
N GLN A 282 16.17 24.29 18.69
CA GLN A 282 15.04 25.00 19.26
C GLN A 282 13.77 24.13 19.19
N PRO A 283 12.76 24.40 20.04
CA PRO A 283 11.51 23.66 19.99
C PRO A 283 10.68 24.02 18.74
N LEU A 284 9.78 23.13 18.32
CA LEU A 284 8.66 23.56 17.49
C LEU A 284 7.83 24.54 18.30
N LYS A 285 7.52 25.69 17.70
CA LYS A 285 6.57 26.65 18.24
C LYS A 285 5.76 27.25 17.11
N ALA A 286 4.43 26.97 17.11
CA ALA A 286 3.51 27.38 16.06
C ALA A 286 2.21 27.93 16.65
N GLY A 287 1.67 28.95 16.00
CA GLY A 287 0.39 29.57 16.34
C GLY A 287 -0.66 29.29 15.29
N PHE A 288 -1.87 28.97 15.71
CA PHE A 288 -3.00 28.56 14.89
C PHE A 288 -4.17 29.52 15.12
N TYR A 289 -4.69 30.09 14.05
CA TYR A 289 -5.85 30.99 14.06
C TYR A 289 -7.13 30.24 13.71
N LEU A 290 -8.19 30.48 14.48
CA LEU A 290 -9.47 29.78 14.40
C LEU A 290 -10.61 30.84 14.36
N THR A 291 -10.99 31.26 13.16
CA THR A 291 -11.97 32.35 12.97
C THR A 291 -13.38 31.98 13.49
N THR A 292 -13.76 30.70 13.36
CA THR A 292 -15.06 30.21 13.85
C THR A 292 -15.10 30.01 15.36
N VAL A 293 -13.96 30.14 16.04
CA VAL A 293 -13.82 29.99 17.50
C VAL A 293 -14.58 28.78 18.06
N PRO A 294 -14.32 27.57 17.55
CA PRO A 294 -15.04 26.37 17.99
C PRO A 294 -14.64 25.98 19.41
N GLU A 295 -15.52 25.22 20.05
CA GLU A 295 -15.19 24.58 21.32
C GLU A 295 -14.17 23.46 21.08
N ILE A 296 -13.04 23.49 21.81
CA ILE A 296 -11.95 22.53 21.71
C ILE A 296 -11.71 21.87 23.06
N THR A 297 -11.52 20.56 23.04
CA THR A 297 -11.31 19.75 24.26
C THR A 297 -9.93 19.08 24.28
N LYS A 298 -9.29 18.92 23.11
CA LYS A 298 -7.96 18.32 22.99
C LYS A 298 -7.24 18.81 21.75
N VAL A 299 -5.91 18.82 21.82
CA VAL A 299 -5.00 19.03 20.71
C VAL A 299 -4.18 17.76 20.52
N VAL A 300 -3.99 17.33 19.28
CA VAL A 300 -3.16 16.17 18.94
C VAL A 300 -1.98 16.64 18.12
N VAL A 301 -0.78 16.38 18.61
CA VAL A 301 0.47 16.62 17.89
C VAL A 301 0.95 15.29 17.34
N SER A 302 0.97 15.14 16.03
CA SER A 302 1.46 13.96 15.36
C SER A 302 2.94 14.10 15.07
N ALA A 303 3.77 13.21 15.63
CA ALA A 303 5.22 13.31 15.54
C ALA A 303 5.86 11.96 15.21
N ALA A 304 7.06 12.00 14.60
CA ALA A 304 7.86 10.82 14.33
C ALA A 304 8.56 10.33 15.60
N ASP A 305 8.70 9.02 15.73
CA ASP A 305 9.57 8.33 16.68
C ASP A 305 10.54 7.41 15.90
N ASN A 306 11.83 7.65 16.05
CA ASN A 306 12.90 6.84 15.47
C ASN A 306 14.18 7.10 16.27
N THR A 307 14.30 6.44 17.39
CA THR A 307 15.43 6.71 18.30
C THR A 307 16.78 6.42 17.66
N GLY A 308 16.88 5.45 16.76
CA GLY A 308 18.12 5.16 16.01
C GLY A 308 18.58 6.32 15.12
N ALA A 309 17.65 7.14 14.63
CA ALA A 309 17.91 8.35 13.85
C ALA A 309 17.92 9.64 14.73
N TYR A 310 18.08 9.51 16.05
CA TYR A 310 18.06 10.64 17.00
C TYR A 310 16.71 11.37 17.10
N VAL A 311 15.62 10.77 16.62
CA VAL A 311 14.27 11.32 16.68
C VAL A 311 13.58 10.75 17.91
N PHE A 312 13.27 11.63 18.86
CA PHE A 312 12.69 11.26 20.15
C PHE A 312 11.34 11.92 20.37
N PRO A 313 10.48 11.34 21.21
CA PRO A 313 9.32 12.04 21.73
C PRO A 313 9.71 13.42 22.25
N PRO A 314 8.88 14.47 22.07
CA PRO A 314 9.09 15.74 22.76
C PRO A 314 9.22 15.49 24.26
N SER A 315 10.15 16.18 24.93
CA SER A 315 10.26 16.12 26.39
C SER A 315 9.03 16.71 27.06
N LYS A 316 8.36 17.66 26.38
CA LYS A 316 7.16 18.35 26.84
C LYS A 316 6.41 18.94 25.66
N ILE A 317 5.09 18.89 25.71
CA ILE A 317 4.19 19.60 24.79
C ILE A 317 3.36 20.56 25.63
N ILE A 318 3.34 21.85 25.25
CA ILE A 318 2.60 22.91 25.95
C ILE A 318 1.60 23.50 24.96
N ILE A 319 0.34 23.58 25.36
CA ILE A 319 -0.72 24.23 24.60
C ILE A 319 -1.13 25.50 25.36
N ARG A 320 -1.09 26.62 24.66
CA ARG A 320 -1.59 27.91 25.16
C ARG A 320 -2.75 28.35 24.29
N GLY A 321 -3.78 28.92 24.88
CA GLY A 321 -4.97 29.37 24.15
C GLY A 321 -5.44 30.75 24.68
N GLY A 322 -6.06 31.49 23.79
CA GLY A 322 -6.61 32.80 24.08
C GLY A 322 -7.36 33.40 22.89
N ASP A 323 -7.78 34.68 23.07
CA ASP A 323 -8.46 35.43 22.02
C ASP A 323 -7.48 36.00 20.99
N SER A 324 -6.21 36.13 21.36
CA SER A 324 -5.15 36.69 20.53
C SER A 324 -3.77 36.20 20.98
N PRO A 325 -2.73 36.35 20.16
CA PRO A 325 -1.34 36.00 20.50
C PRO A 325 -0.79 36.77 21.76
N GLN A 326 -1.39 37.90 22.12
CA GLN A 326 -0.98 38.70 23.25
C GLN A 326 -1.61 38.26 24.57
N HIS A 327 -2.74 37.57 24.52
CA HIS A 327 -3.53 37.16 25.67
C HIS A 327 -3.61 35.64 25.77
N LEU A 328 -2.47 34.99 26.00
CA LEU A 328 -2.36 33.56 26.11
C LEU A 328 -2.24 33.06 27.53
N ARG A 329 -2.91 31.96 27.82
CA ARG A 329 -2.73 31.16 29.03
C ARG A 329 -2.45 29.71 28.70
N THR A 330 -1.73 28.99 29.53
CA THR A 330 -1.57 27.55 29.38
C THR A 330 -2.92 26.89 29.63
N ILE A 331 -3.40 26.12 28.64
CA ILE A 331 -4.69 25.43 28.67
C ILE A 331 -4.52 23.88 28.68
N GLY A 332 -3.36 23.39 28.34
CA GLY A 332 -3.01 21.98 28.39
C GLY A 332 -1.51 21.74 28.36
N MET A 333 -1.12 20.57 28.82
CA MET A 333 0.28 20.16 28.83
C MET A 333 0.36 18.63 28.87
N LEU A 334 1.35 18.08 28.15
CA LEU A 334 1.69 16.66 28.15
C LEU A 334 3.21 16.52 28.32
N GLN A 335 3.60 15.55 29.12
CA GLN A 335 4.99 15.10 29.21
C GLN A 335 5.06 13.65 28.72
N PRO A 336 5.40 13.41 27.46
CA PRO A 336 5.48 12.07 26.90
C PRO A 336 6.52 11.19 27.59
N ASP A 337 6.21 9.90 27.74
CA ASP A 337 7.16 8.91 28.24
C ASP A 337 8.36 8.81 27.30
N GLN A 338 9.56 8.92 27.87
CA GLN A 338 10.78 8.83 27.12
C GLN A 338 11.21 7.36 26.91
N PRO A 339 11.77 7.02 25.75
CA PRO A 339 12.21 5.66 25.45
C PRO A 339 13.38 5.24 26.34
N THR A 340 13.34 3.98 26.81
CA THR A 340 14.41 3.34 27.57
C THR A 340 15.33 2.47 26.70
N GLY A 341 15.10 2.40 25.40
CA GLY A 341 15.87 1.66 24.41
C GLY A 341 15.53 2.08 23.00
N TYR A 342 16.17 1.46 22.02
CA TYR A 342 15.92 1.72 20.60
C TYR A 342 14.49 1.33 20.21
N ARG A 343 13.83 2.22 19.47
CA ARG A 343 12.51 2.02 18.85
C ARG A 343 12.63 2.13 17.34
N SER A 344 11.83 1.32 16.65
CA SER A 344 11.69 1.39 15.19
C SER A 344 10.85 2.62 14.78
N ASN A 345 10.91 2.94 13.49
CA ASN A 345 10.16 4.03 12.90
C ASN A 345 8.65 3.92 13.21
N ALA A 346 8.07 4.99 13.72
CA ALA A 346 6.64 5.11 13.98
C ALA A 346 6.16 6.55 13.89
N VAL A 347 4.86 6.72 13.69
CA VAL A 347 4.17 8.01 13.86
C VAL A 347 3.33 7.92 15.12
N ILE A 348 3.59 8.79 16.07
CA ILE A 348 2.95 8.78 17.39
C ILE A 348 2.02 9.99 17.53
N PRO A 349 0.72 9.78 17.80
CA PRO A 349 -0.20 10.84 18.16
C PRO A 349 -0.07 11.20 19.64
N TYR A 350 0.44 12.36 19.96
CA TYR A 350 0.47 12.90 21.32
C TYR A 350 -0.82 13.65 21.60
N ILE A 351 -1.72 13.03 22.36
CA ILE A 351 -3.02 13.60 22.73
C ILE A 351 -2.83 14.47 23.96
N VAL A 352 -3.03 15.77 23.81
CA VAL A 352 -2.97 16.74 24.91
C VAL A 352 -4.39 17.15 25.27
N PRO A 353 -4.98 16.66 26.37
CA PRO A 353 -6.22 17.21 26.90
C PRO A 353 -6.01 18.68 27.26
N ILE A 354 -6.99 19.52 26.92
CA ILE A 354 -6.95 20.93 27.26
C ILE A 354 -8.17 21.33 28.07
N ASN A 355 -8.07 22.44 28.78
CA ASN A 355 -9.24 23.07 29.37
C ASN A 355 -10.24 23.37 28.25
N LYS A 356 -11.42 22.72 28.33
CA LYS A 356 -12.51 22.91 27.39
C LYS A 356 -12.83 24.39 27.22
N GLY A 357 -12.89 24.88 26.01
CA GLY A 357 -13.16 26.28 25.75
C GLY A 357 -13.13 26.66 24.27
N ASN A 358 -13.50 27.88 24.04
CA ASN A 358 -13.50 28.53 22.74
C ASN A 358 -12.27 29.42 22.64
N TYR A 359 -11.41 29.15 21.66
CA TYR A 359 -10.14 29.87 21.48
C TYR A 359 -10.03 30.37 20.04
N ALA A 360 -9.80 31.66 19.87
CA ALA A 360 -9.53 32.25 18.54
C ALA A 360 -8.08 32.03 18.10
N TYR A 361 -7.17 31.81 19.09
CA TYR A 361 -5.77 31.54 18.83
C TYR A 361 -5.23 30.47 19.78
N ILE A 362 -4.54 29.49 19.22
CA ILE A 362 -3.86 28.43 19.97
C ILE A 362 -2.38 28.42 19.59
N GLU A 363 -1.51 28.41 20.59
CA GLU A 363 -0.07 28.19 20.42
C GLU A 363 0.30 26.78 20.87
N VAL A 364 1.01 26.06 20.02
CA VAL A 364 1.55 24.72 20.31
C VAL A 364 3.06 24.81 20.38
N GLU A 365 3.64 24.31 21.47
CA GLU A 365 5.07 24.23 21.68
C GLU A 365 5.46 22.78 21.99
N ALA A 366 6.33 22.17 21.15
CA ALA A 366 6.87 20.83 21.38
C ALA A 366 8.39 20.94 21.64
N ILE A 367 8.78 20.65 22.87
CA ILE A 367 10.14 20.88 23.38
C ILE A 367 10.98 19.62 23.16
N ASN A 368 12.16 19.78 22.61
CA ASN A 368 13.10 18.69 22.35
C ASN A 368 13.71 18.13 23.64
N VAL A 369 14.18 16.88 23.58
CA VAL A 369 15.12 16.33 24.56
C VAL A 369 16.49 16.98 24.32
N THR A 370 17.00 17.65 25.33
CA THR A 370 18.25 18.43 25.23
C THR A 370 19.51 17.61 25.42
N SER A 371 19.39 16.38 25.99
CA SER A 371 20.50 15.47 26.22
C SER A 371 20.03 14.04 26.08
N LEU A 372 20.48 13.35 25.05
CA LEU A 372 20.17 11.94 24.81
C LEU A 372 20.68 11.05 25.95
N PRO A 373 19.91 10.01 26.33
CA PRO A 373 20.20 9.14 27.47
C PRO A 373 21.49 8.32 27.28
N ALA A 374 21.97 7.77 28.40
CA ALA A 374 23.23 7.03 28.45
C ALA A 374 23.28 5.77 27.56
N TRP A 375 22.13 5.16 27.31
CA TRP A 375 22.02 3.97 26.46
C TRP A 375 22.12 4.28 24.96
N HIS A 376 21.94 5.53 24.55
CA HIS A 376 21.94 5.93 23.15
C HIS A 376 23.36 6.23 22.66
N GLY A 377 23.70 5.79 21.42
CA GLY A 377 25.03 6.03 20.83
C GLY A 377 25.40 7.51 20.69
N GLY A 378 24.42 8.41 20.65
CA GLY A 378 24.61 9.86 20.64
C GLY A 378 24.44 10.49 22.04
N LYS A 379 24.74 9.78 23.13
CA LYS A 379 24.66 10.28 24.52
C LYS A 379 25.11 11.73 24.63
N GLY A 380 24.30 12.55 25.29
CA GLY A 380 24.60 13.96 25.56
C GLY A 380 24.26 14.92 24.41
N GLN A 381 24.01 14.43 23.20
CA GLN A 381 23.56 15.25 22.07
C GLN A 381 22.07 15.60 22.21
N LYS A 382 21.64 16.65 21.53
CA LYS A 382 20.22 16.99 21.42
C LYS A 382 19.49 16.05 20.49
N ALA A 383 18.24 15.72 20.84
CA ALA A 383 17.34 14.97 19.99
C ALA A 383 16.67 15.85 18.92
N TRP A 384 16.22 15.22 17.84
CA TRP A 384 15.30 15.80 16.89
C TRP A 384 13.86 15.58 17.36
N VAL A 385 13.01 16.56 17.07
CA VAL A 385 11.55 16.43 17.04
C VAL A 385 11.08 16.70 15.62
N PHE A 386 10.31 15.77 15.05
CA PHE A 386 9.68 15.92 13.75
C PHE A 386 8.17 15.86 13.91
N VAL A 387 7.47 16.88 13.40
CA VAL A 387 6.00 16.99 13.46
C VAL A 387 5.48 17.14 12.04
N ASP A 388 4.41 16.40 11.70
CA ASP A 388 3.75 16.48 10.39
C ASP A 388 2.36 17.13 10.47
N GLU A 389 1.61 16.92 11.55
CA GLU A 389 0.25 17.43 11.68
C GLU A 389 -0.10 17.83 13.12
N VAL A 390 -0.95 18.84 13.24
CA VAL A 390 -1.59 19.22 14.49
C VAL A 390 -3.10 19.25 14.29
N PHE A 391 -3.82 18.46 15.07
CA PHE A 391 -5.28 18.37 15.01
C PHE A 391 -5.93 18.98 16.25
N PHE A 392 -7.11 19.55 16.06
CA PHE A 392 -7.93 20.16 17.10
C PHE A 392 -9.31 19.46 17.15
N TYR A 393 -9.76 19.05 18.36
CA TYR A 393 -11.03 18.35 18.57
C TYR A 393 -11.78 18.88 19.76
#